data_c2d7151ca6ca94d1be4c5fe4e26fc1f0
#
_entry.id   c2d7151ca6ca94d1be4c5fe4e26fc1f0
#
_cell.length_a   1.000
_cell.length_b   1.000
_cell.length_c   1.000
_cell.angle_alpha   90.00
_cell.angle_beta   90.00
_cell.angle_gamma   90.00
#
_symmetry.space_group_name_H-M   'P 1'
#
loop_
_entity.id
_entity.type
_entity.pdbx_description
1 polymer ?
#
loop_
_entity_poly.entity_id
_entity_poly.type
_entity_poly.pdbx_seq_one_letter_code
_entity_poly.pdbx_strand_id
1 'polypeptide(L)'
;MKKLLIPLLITNIIYAQSFVPDAPELDLKSYILIEPNTNTVIAEFNSDSEIEPASMTKIMTSYVVADQIANDLISLDDQVLISEKAWRMEGSKMFIEAGKKVSVSDLLKG
;
A
#
# COMPACT_ATOMS: atom_id res chain seq x y z
N MET A 1 -1.89 -54.22 -51.11
CA MET A 1 -1.39 -53.61 -49.87
C MET A 1 -1.67 -52.10 -49.98
N LYS A 2 -2.70 -51.58 -49.27
CA LYS A 2 -3.08 -50.15 -49.25
C LYS A 2 -2.24 -49.43 -48.19
N LYS A 3 -1.36 -48.50 -48.62
CA LYS A 3 -0.60 -47.67 -47.72
C LYS A 3 -1.52 -46.56 -47.19
N LEU A 4 -1.84 -46.60 -45.88
CA LEU A 4 -2.60 -45.59 -45.16
C LEU A 4 -1.65 -44.43 -44.84
N LEU A 5 -1.82 -43.28 -45.55
CA LEU A 5 -1.15 -42.02 -45.24
C LEU A 5 -1.92 -41.33 -44.15
N ILE A 6 -1.35 -41.26 -42.93
CA ILE A 6 -1.88 -40.49 -41.82
C ILE A 6 -1.38 -39.04 -42.01
N PRO A 7 -2.27 -38.05 -42.20
CA PRO A 7 -1.85 -36.66 -42.23
C PRO A 7 -1.41 -36.23 -40.82
N LEU A 8 -0.16 -35.80 -40.74
CA LEU A 8 0.40 -35.20 -39.54
C LEU A 8 -0.19 -33.79 -39.37
N LEU A 9 -1.21 -33.64 -38.52
CA LEU A 9 -1.76 -32.35 -38.14
C LEU A 9 -0.72 -31.61 -37.26
N ILE A 10 0.01 -30.68 -37.86
CA ILE A 10 0.89 -29.75 -37.12
C ILE A 10 -0.01 -28.66 -36.56
N THR A 11 -0.39 -28.78 -35.27
CA THR A 11 -1.04 -27.73 -34.50
C THR A 11 -0.01 -26.64 -34.20
N ASN A 12 -0.06 -25.53 -34.94
CA ASN A 12 0.67 -24.34 -34.58
C ASN A 12 0.04 -23.74 -33.30
N ILE A 13 0.71 -23.91 -32.18
CA ILE A 13 0.37 -23.19 -30.95
C ILE A 13 0.85 -21.76 -31.14
N ILE A 14 -0.07 -20.86 -31.47
CA ILE A 14 0.18 -19.41 -31.50
C ILE A 14 0.26 -18.99 -30.04
N TYR A 15 1.46 -18.76 -29.51
CA TYR A 15 1.64 -18.04 -28.26
C TYR A 15 1.24 -16.58 -28.52
N ALA A 16 0.07 -16.19 -28.03
CA ALA A 16 -0.29 -14.80 -27.93
C ALA A 16 0.67 -14.15 -26.92
N GLN A 17 1.72 -13.49 -27.42
CA GLN A 17 2.53 -12.62 -26.57
C GLN A 17 1.65 -11.45 -26.18
N SER A 18 1.27 -11.38 -24.90
CA SER A 18 0.65 -10.19 -24.36
C SER A 18 1.71 -9.08 -24.46
N PHE A 19 1.43 -8.06 -25.24
CA PHE A 19 2.30 -6.88 -25.36
C PHE A 19 2.07 -6.02 -24.11
N VAL A 20 2.67 -6.44 -23.00
CA VAL A 20 2.75 -5.62 -21.78
C VAL A 20 4.04 -4.81 -21.92
N PRO A 21 3.99 -3.48 -22.00
CA PRO A 21 5.20 -2.66 -22.02
C PRO A 21 6.02 -2.93 -20.77
N ASP A 22 7.34 -2.87 -20.89
CA ASP A 22 8.22 -2.93 -19.73
C ASP A 22 7.89 -1.78 -18.76
N ALA A 23 8.02 -2.05 -17.46
CA ALA A 23 7.86 -1.02 -16.46
C ALA A 23 8.92 0.09 -16.67
N PRO A 24 8.56 1.38 -16.49
CA PRO A 24 9.54 2.46 -16.61
C PRO A 24 10.65 2.30 -15.58
N GLU A 25 11.87 2.66 -15.95
CA GLU A 25 12.96 2.76 -15.00
C GLU A 25 12.71 3.92 -14.03
N LEU A 26 12.60 3.59 -12.75
CA LEU A 26 12.34 4.54 -11.67
C LEU A 26 13.53 4.54 -10.70
N ASP A 27 13.97 5.74 -10.31
CA ASP A 27 15.00 5.90 -9.26
C ASP A 27 14.37 5.70 -7.87
N LEU A 28 13.99 4.45 -7.59
CA LEU A 28 13.36 4.00 -6.35
C LEU A 28 14.12 2.83 -5.75
N LYS A 29 14.10 2.72 -4.42
CA LYS A 29 14.70 1.57 -3.71
C LYS A 29 13.90 0.28 -3.93
N SER A 30 12.58 0.40 -3.93
CA SER A 30 11.65 -0.69 -4.21
C SER A 30 10.29 -0.15 -4.66
N TYR A 31 9.54 -0.94 -5.39
CA TYR A 31 8.14 -0.67 -5.70
C TYR A 31 7.40 -1.96 -6.03
N ILE A 32 6.10 -1.93 -5.89
CA ILE A 32 5.17 -2.93 -6.38
C ILE A 32 3.89 -2.26 -6.84
N LEU A 33 3.38 -2.66 -8.00
CA LEU A 33 2.10 -2.25 -8.55
C LEU A 33 1.24 -3.49 -8.73
N ILE A 34 0.09 -3.51 -8.08
CA ILE A 34 -0.82 -4.66 -8.05
C ILE A 34 -2.19 -4.24 -8.58
N GLU A 35 -2.82 -5.10 -9.38
CA GLU A 35 -4.24 -5.02 -9.67
C GLU A 35 -5.01 -5.61 -8.48
N PRO A 36 -5.83 -4.81 -7.73
CA PRO A 36 -6.32 -5.22 -6.41
C PRO A 36 -7.41 -6.30 -6.44
N ASN A 37 -8.15 -6.46 -7.55
CA ASN A 37 -9.23 -7.45 -7.63
C ASN A 37 -8.72 -8.86 -7.91
N THR A 38 -7.60 -8.97 -8.64
CA THR A 38 -7.00 -10.25 -9.03
C THR A 38 -5.71 -10.57 -8.28
N ASN A 39 -5.17 -9.61 -7.52
CA ASN A 39 -3.83 -9.64 -6.92
C ASN A 39 -2.71 -9.87 -7.93
N THR A 40 -2.95 -9.52 -9.20
CA THR A 40 -1.93 -9.66 -10.23
C THR A 40 -0.88 -8.56 -10.08
N VAL A 41 0.38 -8.96 -9.93
CA VAL A 41 1.51 -8.01 -9.95
C VAL A 41 1.70 -7.53 -11.39
N ILE A 42 1.56 -6.22 -11.60
CA ILE A 42 1.73 -5.57 -12.91
C ILE A 42 3.20 -5.19 -13.12
N ALA A 43 3.84 -4.68 -12.07
CA ALA A 43 5.25 -4.31 -12.09
C ALA A 43 5.81 -4.34 -10.67
N GLU A 44 7.06 -4.74 -10.52
CA GLU A 44 7.74 -4.75 -9.23
C GLU A 44 9.26 -4.58 -9.39
N PHE A 45 9.87 -4.07 -8.35
CA PHE A 45 11.31 -4.03 -8.18
C PHE A 45 11.65 -4.10 -6.70
N ASN A 46 12.47 -5.08 -6.30
CA ASN A 46 12.86 -5.31 -4.91
C ASN A 46 11.65 -5.28 -3.92
N SER A 47 10.51 -5.81 -4.33
CA SER A 47 9.24 -5.70 -3.59
C SER A 47 9.27 -6.30 -2.19
N ASP A 48 10.13 -7.31 -1.95
CA ASP A 48 10.31 -7.98 -0.65
C ASP A 48 11.44 -7.36 0.20
N SER A 49 12.07 -6.28 -0.26
CA SER A 49 13.13 -5.62 0.50
C SER A 49 12.55 -4.86 1.69
N GLU A 50 13.17 -5.02 2.85
CA GLU A 50 12.85 -4.20 4.02
C GLU A 50 13.28 -2.75 3.78
N ILE A 51 12.33 -1.85 3.85
CA ILE A 51 12.54 -0.41 3.71
C ILE A 51 11.91 0.34 4.89
N GLU A 52 12.47 1.50 5.21
CA GLU A 52 11.86 2.39 6.19
C GLU A 52 10.63 3.07 5.55
N PRO A 53 9.42 2.86 6.11
CA PRO A 53 8.18 3.39 5.53
C PRO A 53 8.02 4.91 5.69
N ALA A 54 8.87 5.54 6.50
CA ALA A 54 8.80 6.97 6.80
C ALA A 54 7.35 7.41 7.14
N SER A 55 6.83 8.44 6.49
CA SER A 55 5.47 8.94 6.74
C SER A 55 4.35 7.98 6.34
N MET A 56 4.62 6.93 5.56
CA MET A 56 3.62 5.88 5.30
C MET A 56 3.17 5.16 6.59
N THR A 57 3.98 5.22 7.66
CA THR A 57 3.58 4.76 9.00
C THR A 57 2.27 5.41 9.47
N LYS A 58 1.97 6.64 9.05
CA LYS A 58 0.72 7.34 9.40
C LYS A 58 -0.53 6.63 8.85
N ILE A 59 -0.41 5.91 7.73
CA ILE A 59 -1.50 5.10 7.17
C ILE A 59 -1.91 4.02 8.18
N MET A 60 -0.92 3.32 8.77
CA MET A 60 -1.20 2.31 9.80
C MET A 60 -1.79 2.94 11.05
N THR A 61 -1.29 4.10 11.49
CA THR A 61 -1.86 4.84 12.63
C THR A 61 -3.31 5.18 12.39
N SER A 62 -3.64 5.73 11.21
CA SER A 62 -5.02 6.07 10.84
C SER A 62 -5.91 4.83 10.75
N TYR A 63 -5.39 3.73 10.24
CA TYR A 63 -6.11 2.45 10.17
C TYR A 63 -6.47 1.94 11.56
N VAL A 64 -5.50 1.92 12.50
CA VAL A 64 -5.74 1.49 13.89
C VAL A 64 -6.76 2.40 14.58
N VAL A 65 -6.65 3.72 14.40
CA VAL A 65 -7.63 4.67 14.98
C VAL A 65 -9.02 4.43 14.39
N ALA A 66 -9.14 4.21 13.08
CA ALA A 66 -10.42 3.90 12.44
C ALA A 66 -11.04 2.60 12.95
N ASP A 67 -10.24 1.56 13.16
CA ASP A 67 -10.67 0.30 13.76
C ASP A 67 -11.20 0.51 15.19
N GLN A 68 -10.50 1.29 16.01
CA GLN A 68 -10.94 1.60 17.38
C GLN A 68 -12.25 2.40 17.40
N ILE A 69 -12.45 3.31 16.45
CA ILE A 69 -13.72 4.04 16.29
C ILE A 69 -14.84 3.09 15.86
N ALA A 70 -14.58 2.19 14.91
CA ALA A 70 -15.56 1.23 14.42
C ALA A 70 -16.01 0.23 15.51
N ASN A 71 -15.18 -0.01 16.53
CA ASN A 71 -15.47 -0.86 17.66
C ASN A 71 -15.97 -0.09 18.90
N ASP A 72 -16.33 1.18 18.75
CA ASP A 72 -16.84 2.07 19.82
C ASP A 72 -15.89 2.23 21.04
N LEU A 73 -14.58 2.02 20.84
CA LEU A 73 -13.57 2.14 21.89
C LEU A 73 -13.08 3.58 22.05
N ILE A 74 -13.12 4.36 20.98
CA ILE A 74 -12.87 5.80 20.98
C ILE A 74 -13.86 6.51 20.08
N SER A 75 -14.06 7.81 20.29
CA SER A 75 -14.93 8.67 19.48
C SER A 75 -14.11 9.77 18.79
N LEU A 76 -14.62 10.25 17.65
CA LEU A 76 -14.05 11.42 16.96
C LEU A 76 -14.03 12.68 17.82
N ASP A 77 -14.96 12.80 18.78
CA ASP A 77 -15.10 13.94 19.68
C ASP A 77 -14.24 13.82 20.94
N ASP A 78 -13.63 12.64 21.20
CA ASP A 78 -12.79 12.43 22.35
C ASP A 78 -11.61 13.40 22.38
N GLN A 79 -11.34 13.95 23.57
CA GLN A 79 -10.30 14.94 23.76
C GLN A 79 -9.00 14.29 24.22
N VAL A 80 -8.01 14.30 23.36
CA VAL A 80 -6.67 13.73 23.60
C VAL A 80 -5.75 14.79 24.18
N LEU A 81 -5.16 14.49 25.34
CA LEU A 81 -4.16 15.34 25.98
C LEU A 81 -2.82 15.19 25.25
N ILE A 82 -2.26 16.30 24.76
CA ILE A 82 -0.95 16.30 24.10
C ILE A 82 0.15 16.20 25.16
N SER A 83 0.89 15.09 25.12
CA SER A 83 2.02 14.86 26.02
C SER A 83 3.24 15.69 25.64
N GLU A 84 4.12 15.97 26.63
CA GLU A 84 5.42 16.60 26.31
C GLU A 84 6.25 15.77 25.34
N LYS A 85 6.18 14.44 25.44
CA LYS A 85 6.88 13.55 24.52
C LYS A 85 6.40 13.76 23.10
N ALA A 86 5.09 13.77 22.85
CA ALA A 86 4.52 14.00 21.52
C ALA A 86 4.86 15.39 21.00
N TRP A 87 4.76 16.42 21.84
CA TRP A 87 5.09 17.81 21.45
C TRP A 87 6.55 17.97 21.05
N ARG A 88 7.48 17.29 21.72
CA ARG A 88 8.92 17.35 21.43
C ARG A 88 9.36 16.52 20.24
N MET A 89 8.50 15.65 19.68
CA MET A 89 8.86 14.84 18.51
C MET A 89 9.19 15.72 17.31
N GLU A 90 10.28 15.39 16.65
CA GLU A 90 10.70 16.04 15.41
C GLU A 90 9.94 15.51 14.18
N GLY A 91 10.08 16.20 13.06
CA GLY A 91 9.46 15.85 11.80
C GLY A 91 8.20 16.66 11.48
N SER A 92 7.39 16.17 10.54
CA SER A 92 6.12 16.79 10.15
C SER A 92 5.08 16.58 11.24
N LYS A 93 4.59 17.66 11.84
CA LYS A 93 3.67 17.63 12.98
C LYS A 93 2.71 18.81 12.99
N MET A 94 1.59 18.65 13.69
CA MET A 94 0.72 19.75 14.06
C MET A 94 1.42 20.63 15.12
N PHE A 95 1.27 21.95 15.01
CA PHE A 95 1.83 22.90 15.98
C PHE A 95 0.91 23.08 17.18
N ILE A 96 0.84 22.04 18.02
CA ILE A 96 0.01 22.00 19.24
C ILE A 96 0.93 21.94 20.44
N GLU A 97 0.69 22.81 21.44
CA GLU A 97 1.48 22.84 22.67
C GLU A 97 1.18 21.64 23.58
N ALA A 98 2.18 21.24 24.36
CA ALA A 98 2.00 20.25 25.41
C ALA A 98 0.93 20.69 26.43
N GLY A 99 0.15 19.77 26.94
CA GLY A 99 -0.92 20.03 27.91
C GLY A 99 -2.22 20.56 27.31
N LYS A 100 -2.27 20.83 26.00
CA LYS A 100 -3.53 21.13 25.30
C LYS A 100 -4.31 19.87 25.02
N LYS A 101 -5.62 20.01 24.90
CA LYS A 101 -6.53 18.94 24.45
C LYS A 101 -6.98 19.20 23.04
N VAL A 102 -6.99 18.15 22.21
CA VAL A 102 -7.39 18.21 20.80
C VAL A 102 -8.28 17.01 20.51
N SER A 103 -9.31 17.20 19.71
CA SER A 103 -10.20 16.11 19.33
C SER A 103 -9.49 15.06 18.46
N VAL A 104 -9.92 13.81 18.55
CA VAL A 104 -9.47 12.73 17.66
C VAL A 104 -9.69 13.13 16.20
N SER A 105 -10.85 13.75 15.89
CA SER A 105 -11.18 14.27 14.57
C SER A 105 -10.13 15.25 14.02
N ASP A 106 -9.65 16.18 14.85
CA ASP A 106 -8.67 17.18 14.42
C ASP A 106 -7.28 16.56 14.31
N LEU A 107 -6.90 15.63 15.20
CA LEU A 107 -5.64 14.91 15.11
C LEU A 107 -5.53 14.07 13.83
N LEU A 108 -6.64 13.54 13.31
CA LEU A 108 -6.67 12.79 12.06
C LEU A 108 -6.51 13.67 10.82
N LYS A 109 -6.77 14.98 10.91
CA LYS A 109 -6.65 15.94 9.81
C LYS A 109 -5.26 16.57 9.72
N GLY A 110 -4.47 16.53 10.77
CA GLY A 110 -3.11 17.10 10.89
C GLY A 110 -2.05 16.08 10.71
#